data_c03d96f53e80e2466a106adc510f2402
#
_entry.id   c03d96f53e80e2466a106adc510f2402
#
_cell.length_a   1.000
_cell.length_b   1.000
_cell.length_c   1.000
_cell.angle_alpha   90.00
_cell.angle_beta   90.00
_cell.angle_gamma   90.00
#
_symmetry.space_group_name_H-M   'P 1'
#
loop_
_entity.id
_entity.type
_entity.pdbx_description
1 polymer ?
#
loop_
_entity_poly.entity_id
_entity_poly.type
_entity_poly.pdbx_seq_one_letter_code
_entity_poly.pdbx_strand_id
1 'polypeptide(L)'
;MAEKFLHYDVLERLGEGAKSIIYKVSDPATGRVLALKHVTREGQKDIRFIEQMETEYEISRNFTHPGLRRSYELKINKKMFVQVTEAFLVMEYFDGQPLDVRPPTTLLDTVNVFIQVAEALRAMHQMGFVHADLKPNNILRNADGRVKVIDYGQSCKTNTVKERIQGTPDYISPEQVARRPITVQTDVFNLGATLYWALVGKTIPTLYTVNKQGENSFLAVDLIETPAQLNPKVPIALSNLVMESIATNPKKRPPDMDGVITRLELAKHILMKPATVQSDTD
;
A
#
# COMPACT_ATOMS: atom_id res chain seq x y z
N MET A 1 -8.37 -34.41 -10.45
CA MET A 1 -8.94 -33.32 -11.27
C MET A 1 -8.29 -32.04 -10.76
N ALA A 2 -7.88 -31.14 -11.65
CA ALA A 2 -7.38 -29.82 -11.23
C ALA A 2 -8.50 -29.06 -10.49
N GLU A 3 -8.15 -28.37 -9.42
CA GLU A 3 -9.10 -27.52 -8.69
C GLU A 3 -9.57 -26.38 -9.59
N LYS A 4 -10.85 -26.03 -9.54
CA LYS A 4 -11.46 -24.97 -10.36
C LYS A 4 -12.26 -24.02 -9.48
N PHE A 5 -12.13 -22.71 -9.75
CA PHE A 5 -13.02 -21.69 -9.23
C PHE A 5 -13.72 -20.99 -10.39
N LEU A 6 -15.05 -20.98 -10.36
CA LEU A 6 -15.87 -20.54 -11.50
C LEU A 6 -15.55 -21.42 -12.74
N HIS A 7 -14.99 -20.81 -13.78
CA HIS A 7 -14.51 -21.54 -14.97
C HIS A 7 -12.97 -21.57 -15.07
N TYR A 8 -12.25 -20.97 -14.09
CA TYR A 8 -10.80 -20.85 -14.09
C TYR A 8 -10.13 -22.10 -13.52
N ASP A 9 -9.03 -22.53 -14.14
CA ASP A 9 -8.17 -23.59 -13.62
C ASP A 9 -7.19 -23.01 -12.60
N VAL A 10 -7.12 -23.59 -11.40
CA VAL A 10 -6.18 -23.18 -10.35
C VAL A 10 -4.78 -23.70 -10.69
N LEU A 11 -3.81 -22.78 -10.77
CA LEU A 11 -2.41 -23.09 -11.01
C LEU A 11 -1.61 -23.16 -9.71
N GLU A 12 -1.82 -22.21 -8.80
CA GLU A 12 -1.01 -22.04 -7.60
C GLU A 12 -1.77 -21.20 -6.56
N ARG A 13 -1.52 -21.46 -5.27
CA ARG A 13 -1.93 -20.59 -4.18
C ARG A 13 -0.86 -19.53 -3.95
N LEU A 14 -1.20 -18.26 -4.14
CA LEU A 14 -0.26 -17.13 -4.02
C LEU A 14 -0.14 -16.59 -2.60
N GLY A 15 -1.20 -16.66 -1.79
CA GLY A 15 -1.19 -16.12 -0.44
C GLY A 15 -2.51 -16.27 0.28
N GLU A 16 -2.50 -15.88 1.56
CA GLU A 16 -3.64 -15.91 2.45
C GLU A 16 -3.76 -14.60 3.21
N GLY A 17 -4.96 -14.05 3.28
CA GLY A 17 -5.33 -12.90 4.09
C GLY A 17 -6.32 -13.27 5.20
N ALA A 18 -6.81 -12.28 5.93
CA ALA A 18 -7.74 -12.45 7.07
C ALA A 18 -9.13 -12.98 6.69
N LYS A 19 -9.35 -14.01 6.01
CA LYS A 19 -10.56 -14.65 5.43
C LYS A 19 -10.57 -14.65 3.91
N SER A 20 -9.43 -14.43 3.27
CA SER A 20 -9.31 -14.53 1.83
C SER A 20 -8.11 -15.38 1.46
N ILE A 21 -8.24 -16.15 0.38
CA ILE A 21 -7.14 -16.86 -0.24
C ILE A 21 -6.98 -16.29 -1.65
N ILE A 22 -5.74 -16.09 -2.07
CA ILE A 22 -5.41 -15.59 -3.40
C ILE A 22 -4.77 -16.72 -4.20
N TYR A 23 -5.30 -16.97 -5.39
CA TYR A 23 -4.83 -17.99 -6.31
C TYR A 23 -4.33 -17.37 -7.61
N LYS A 24 -3.31 -17.98 -8.19
CA LYS A 24 -2.97 -17.85 -9.61
C LYS A 24 -3.85 -18.80 -10.38
N VAL A 25 -4.56 -18.30 -11.36
CA VAL A 25 -5.50 -19.08 -12.16
C VAL A 25 -5.25 -18.87 -13.65
N SER A 26 -5.67 -19.83 -14.46
CA SER A 26 -5.67 -19.73 -15.92
C SER A 26 -7.11 -19.71 -16.42
N ASP A 27 -7.40 -18.83 -17.34
CA ASP A 27 -8.64 -18.87 -18.12
C ASP A 27 -8.47 -19.88 -19.28
N PRO A 28 -9.19 -21.00 -19.27
CA PRO A 28 -9.04 -22.04 -20.31
C PRO A 28 -9.48 -21.58 -21.70
N ALA A 29 -10.34 -20.55 -21.80
CA ALA A 29 -10.81 -20.03 -23.08
C ALA A 29 -9.79 -19.11 -23.77
N THR A 30 -9.00 -18.35 -22.99
CA THR A 30 -8.08 -17.34 -23.52
C THR A 30 -6.60 -17.65 -23.26
N GLY A 31 -6.30 -18.60 -22.37
CA GLY A 31 -4.95 -18.89 -21.89
C GLY A 31 -4.36 -17.81 -20.98
N ARG A 32 -5.13 -16.79 -20.61
CA ARG A 32 -4.65 -15.69 -19.75
C ARG A 32 -4.43 -16.18 -18.33
N VAL A 33 -3.30 -15.78 -17.74
CA VAL A 33 -3.02 -15.96 -16.32
C VAL A 33 -3.54 -14.75 -15.55
N LEU A 34 -4.29 -15.02 -14.48
CA LEU A 34 -4.99 -14.05 -13.66
C LEU A 34 -4.76 -14.34 -12.18
N ALA A 35 -5.04 -13.36 -11.31
CA ALA A 35 -5.16 -13.58 -9.88
C ALA A 35 -6.64 -13.66 -9.49
N LEU A 36 -6.98 -14.59 -8.61
CA LEU A 36 -8.33 -14.76 -8.09
C LEU A 36 -8.30 -14.71 -6.57
N LYS A 37 -9.00 -13.73 -5.98
CA LYS A 37 -9.20 -13.61 -4.53
C LYS A 37 -10.52 -14.26 -4.19
N HIS A 38 -10.50 -15.25 -3.30
CA HIS A 38 -11.67 -15.99 -2.83
C HIS A 38 -11.90 -15.65 -1.34
N VAL A 39 -13.10 -15.24 -1.00
CA VAL A 39 -13.56 -14.99 0.37
C VAL A 39 -14.74 -15.91 0.66
N THR A 40 -14.66 -16.68 1.75
CA THR A 40 -15.74 -17.52 2.25
C THR A 40 -16.37 -16.88 3.48
N ARG A 41 -17.69 -16.83 3.53
CA ARG A 41 -18.45 -16.36 4.68
C ARG A 41 -18.89 -17.50 5.57
N GLU A 42 -18.38 -17.57 6.78
CA GLU A 42 -18.77 -18.55 7.81
C GLU A 42 -19.78 -17.94 8.82
N GLY A 43 -19.71 -16.61 9.02
CA GLY A 43 -20.56 -15.91 10.00
C GLY A 43 -21.00 -14.51 9.55
N GLN A 44 -21.84 -13.87 10.39
CA GLN A 44 -22.32 -12.51 10.09
C GLN A 44 -21.18 -11.48 10.05
N LYS A 45 -20.17 -11.65 10.89
CA LYS A 45 -19.01 -10.72 10.95
C LYS A 45 -18.15 -10.77 9.69
N ASP A 46 -18.26 -11.81 8.87
CA ASP A 46 -17.44 -11.98 7.67
C ASP A 46 -17.99 -11.19 6.46
N ILE A 47 -19.23 -10.68 6.54
CA ILE A 47 -19.84 -9.86 5.48
C ILE A 47 -18.93 -8.68 5.11
N ARG A 48 -18.24 -8.09 6.10
CA ARG A 48 -17.31 -6.97 5.89
C ARG A 48 -16.19 -7.27 4.88
N PHE A 49 -15.73 -8.52 4.78
CA PHE A 49 -14.68 -8.89 3.83
C PHE A 49 -15.22 -8.95 2.39
N ILE A 50 -16.51 -9.28 2.25
CA ILE A 50 -17.20 -9.23 0.96
C ILE A 50 -17.45 -7.77 0.56
N GLU A 51 -17.90 -6.92 1.48
CA GLU A 51 -18.05 -5.48 1.25
C GLU A 51 -16.71 -4.80 0.87
N GLN A 52 -15.61 -5.22 1.49
CA GLN A 52 -14.26 -4.77 1.10
C GLN A 52 -13.89 -5.22 -0.31
N MET A 53 -14.27 -6.44 -0.70
CA MET A 53 -14.05 -6.95 -2.05
C MET A 53 -14.90 -6.21 -3.09
N GLU A 54 -16.16 -5.87 -2.76
CA GLU A 54 -17.02 -5.01 -3.59
C GLU A 54 -16.39 -3.63 -3.78
N THR A 55 -15.91 -3.03 -2.68
CA THR A 55 -15.19 -1.75 -2.72
C THR A 55 -13.93 -1.85 -3.59
N GLU A 56 -13.13 -2.90 -3.41
CA GLU A 56 -11.93 -3.15 -4.22
C GLU A 56 -12.27 -3.26 -5.71
N TYR A 57 -13.31 -3.99 -6.07
CA TYR A 57 -13.76 -4.12 -7.45
C TYR A 57 -14.25 -2.79 -8.03
N GLU A 58 -15.14 -2.08 -7.36
CA GLU A 58 -15.72 -0.83 -7.83
C GLU A 58 -14.66 0.25 -8.10
N ILE A 59 -13.61 0.29 -7.30
CA ILE A 59 -12.52 1.24 -7.46
C ILE A 59 -11.56 0.78 -8.58
N SER A 60 -11.13 -0.47 -8.54
CA SER A 60 -10.00 -0.95 -9.37
C SER A 60 -10.39 -1.41 -10.78
N ARG A 61 -11.68 -1.65 -11.07
CA ARG A 61 -12.11 -2.07 -12.41
C ARG A 61 -11.79 -1.05 -13.50
N ASN A 62 -11.69 0.22 -13.15
CA ASN A 62 -11.42 1.32 -14.08
C ASN A 62 -9.95 1.76 -14.11
N PHE A 63 -9.06 1.11 -13.35
CA PHE A 63 -7.66 1.47 -13.35
C PHE A 63 -6.99 1.16 -14.69
N THR A 64 -6.21 2.14 -15.18
CA THR A 64 -5.42 2.03 -16.41
C THR A 64 -3.93 2.24 -16.15
N HIS A 65 -3.56 2.82 -15.00
CA HIS A 65 -2.16 3.07 -14.65
C HIS A 65 -1.40 1.76 -14.40
N PRO A 66 -0.21 1.55 -15.00
CA PRO A 66 0.52 0.29 -14.88
C PRO A 66 0.93 -0.08 -13.45
N GLY A 67 1.09 0.89 -12.56
CA GLY A 67 1.39 0.71 -11.14
C GLY A 67 0.18 0.37 -10.25
N LEU A 68 -1.04 0.34 -10.79
CA LEU A 68 -2.26 -0.01 -10.07
C LEU A 68 -2.81 -1.35 -10.57
N ARG A 69 -3.15 -2.28 -9.66
CA ARG A 69 -3.74 -3.57 -10.04
C ARG A 69 -5.20 -3.39 -10.46
N ARG A 70 -5.54 -3.85 -11.67
CA ARG A 70 -6.90 -3.80 -12.20
C ARG A 70 -7.69 -5.04 -11.80
N SER A 71 -8.98 -4.86 -11.47
CA SER A 71 -9.96 -5.95 -11.33
C SER A 71 -10.81 -6.08 -12.61
N TYR A 72 -11.20 -7.32 -12.93
CA TYR A 72 -11.93 -7.64 -14.16
C TYR A 72 -13.34 -8.13 -13.88
N GLU A 73 -13.53 -8.96 -12.86
CA GLU A 73 -14.82 -9.58 -12.55
C GLU A 73 -14.99 -9.73 -11.04
N LEU A 74 -16.20 -9.49 -10.54
CA LEU A 74 -16.62 -9.82 -9.19
C LEU A 74 -17.83 -10.76 -9.28
N LYS A 75 -17.72 -11.93 -8.67
CA LYS A 75 -18.82 -12.91 -8.56
C LYS A 75 -19.14 -13.12 -7.09
N ILE A 76 -20.41 -12.92 -6.73
CA ILE A 76 -20.91 -13.15 -5.36
C ILE A 76 -21.94 -14.28 -5.43
N ASN A 77 -21.68 -15.37 -4.72
CA ASN A 77 -22.56 -16.50 -4.61
C ASN A 77 -23.49 -16.34 -3.40
N LYS A 78 -24.77 -16.63 -3.61
CA LYS A 78 -25.83 -16.54 -2.59
C LYS A 78 -26.59 -17.85 -2.47
N LYS A 79 -26.80 -18.30 -1.23
CA LYS A 79 -27.71 -19.41 -0.93
C LYS A 79 -29.13 -18.87 -0.81
N MET A 80 -30.10 -19.57 -1.42
CA MET A 80 -31.52 -19.17 -1.42
C MET A 80 -31.76 -17.70 -1.86
N PHE A 81 -30.92 -17.18 -2.77
CA PHE A 81 -30.96 -15.82 -3.33
C PHE A 81 -30.73 -14.66 -2.33
N VAL A 82 -30.62 -14.93 -1.04
CA VAL A 82 -30.55 -13.90 0.00
C VAL A 82 -29.22 -13.93 0.77
N GLN A 83 -28.77 -15.11 1.17
CA GLN A 83 -27.60 -15.24 2.03
C GLN A 83 -26.33 -15.38 1.21
N VAL A 84 -25.47 -14.36 1.24
CA VAL A 84 -24.12 -14.43 0.64
C VAL A 84 -23.30 -15.52 1.34
N THR A 85 -22.70 -16.42 0.58
CA THR A 85 -21.87 -17.53 1.08
C THR A 85 -20.39 -17.34 0.78
N GLU A 86 -20.07 -16.80 -0.39
CA GLU A 86 -18.70 -16.58 -0.84
C GLU A 86 -18.65 -15.53 -1.95
N ALA A 87 -17.46 -14.98 -2.18
CA ALA A 87 -17.21 -14.07 -3.28
C ALA A 87 -15.86 -14.36 -3.93
N PHE A 88 -15.78 -14.11 -5.23
CA PHE A 88 -14.60 -14.25 -6.08
C PHE A 88 -14.31 -12.93 -6.79
N LEU A 89 -13.09 -12.42 -6.67
CA LEU A 89 -12.61 -11.25 -7.39
C LEU A 89 -11.49 -11.67 -8.33
N VAL A 90 -11.72 -11.52 -9.62
CA VAL A 90 -10.74 -11.82 -10.68
C VAL A 90 -9.99 -10.54 -11.01
N MET A 91 -8.66 -10.62 -10.97
CA MET A 91 -7.78 -9.46 -11.06
C MET A 91 -6.60 -9.73 -11.99
N GLU A 92 -5.92 -8.67 -12.36
CA GLU A 92 -4.62 -8.73 -13.01
C GLU A 92 -3.63 -9.54 -12.17
N TYR A 93 -3.01 -10.53 -12.79
CA TYR A 93 -1.85 -11.21 -12.21
C TYR A 93 -0.61 -10.38 -12.46
N PHE A 94 0.15 -10.15 -11.40
CA PHE A 94 1.47 -9.50 -11.47
C PHE A 94 2.50 -10.45 -10.86
N ASP A 95 3.51 -10.81 -11.64
CA ASP A 95 4.57 -11.72 -11.20
C ASP A 95 5.58 -10.94 -10.34
N GLY A 96 5.25 -10.77 -9.07
CA GLY A 96 6.02 -10.02 -8.09
C GLY A 96 5.77 -10.49 -6.68
N GLN A 97 6.66 -10.10 -5.77
CA GLN A 97 6.57 -10.39 -4.34
C GLN A 97 6.27 -9.10 -3.56
N PRO A 98 5.57 -9.18 -2.42
CA PRO A 98 5.39 -8.04 -1.52
C PRO A 98 6.73 -7.46 -1.05
N LEU A 99 6.78 -6.15 -0.79
CA LEU A 99 8.02 -5.50 -0.36
C LEU A 99 8.56 -6.01 0.97
N ASP A 100 7.73 -6.51 1.88
CA ASP A 100 8.17 -7.13 3.14
C ASP A 100 8.87 -8.48 2.92
N VAL A 101 8.56 -9.17 1.82
CA VAL A 101 9.23 -10.42 1.39
C VAL A 101 10.46 -10.11 0.53
N ARG A 102 10.36 -9.12 -0.35
CA ARG A 102 11.45 -8.71 -1.26
C ARG A 102 11.70 -7.20 -1.18
N PRO A 103 12.29 -6.71 -0.07
CA PRO A 103 12.57 -5.29 0.10
C PRO A 103 13.60 -4.77 -0.92
N PRO A 104 13.60 -3.46 -1.18
CA PRO A 104 14.70 -2.82 -1.92
C PRO A 104 16.03 -3.03 -1.22
N THR A 105 17.12 -3.21 -1.99
CA THR A 105 18.43 -3.58 -1.43
C THR A 105 19.41 -2.39 -1.33
N THR A 106 19.16 -1.32 -2.05
CA THR A 106 19.96 -0.08 -2.03
C THR A 106 19.07 1.14 -1.85
N LEU A 107 19.65 2.26 -1.42
CA LEU A 107 18.93 3.53 -1.29
C LEU A 107 18.36 4.00 -2.64
N LEU A 108 19.14 3.86 -3.72
CA LEU A 108 18.69 4.23 -5.06
C LEU A 108 17.52 3.34 -5.52
N ASP A 109 17.60 2.05 -5.25
CA ASP A 109 16.51 1.10 -5.52
C ASP A 109 15.25 1.45 -4.71
N THR A 110 15.42 1.78 -3.41
CA THR A 110 14.32 2.25 -2.57
C THR A 110 13.65 3.48 -3.17
N VAL A 111 14.42 4.49 -3.54
CA VAL A 111 13.87 5.72 -4.13
C VAL A 111 13.14 5.43 -5.45
N ASN A 112 13.69 4.59 -6.33
CA ASN A 112 13.04 4.22 -7.60
C ASN A 112 11.71 3.46 -7.39
N VAL A 113 11.64 2.58 -6.39
CA VAL A 113 10.40 1.90 -6.00
C VAL A 113 9.37 2.91 -5.52
N PHE A 114 9.74 3.82 -4.63
CA PHE A 114 8.79 4.79 -4.05
C PHE A 114 8.34 5.89 -5.01
N ILE A 115 9.14 6.24 -6.02
CA ILE A 115 8.68 7.08 -7.14
C ILE A 115 7.53 6.38 -7.87
N GLN A 116 7.68 5.12 -8.25
CA GLN A 116 6.62 4.35 -8.94
C GLN A 116 5.35 4.20 -8.08
N VAL A 117 5.51 3.97 -6.76
CA VAL A 117 4.38 3.92 -5.82
C VAL A 117 3.67 5.26 -5.75
N ALA A 118 4.40 6.37 -5.64
CA ALA A 118 3.82 7.71 -5.59
C ALA A 118 3.10 8.07 -6.91
N GLU A 119 3.63 7.68 -8.08
CA GLU A 119 2.98 7.84 -9.38
C GLU A 119 1.67 7.05 -9.46
N ALA A 120 1.65 5.81 -8.95
CA ALA A 120 0.44 4.99 -8.88
C ALA A 120 -0.63 5.64 -7.98
N LEU A 121 -0.25 6.09 -6.78
CA LEU A 121 -1.17 6.81 -5.88
C LEU A 121 -1.66 8.13 -6.49
N ARG A 122 -0.79 8.89 -7.16
CA ARG A 122 -1.19 10.11 -7.88
C ARG A 122 -2.29 9.82 -8.90
N ALA A 123 -2.13 8.76 -9.70
CA ALA A 123 -3.15 8.36 -10.67
C ALA A 123 -4.48 7.98 -9.99
N MET A 124 -4.43 7.32 -8.84
CA MET A 124 -5.61 7.00 -8.04
C MET A 124 -6.27 8.26 -7.47
N HIS A 125 -5.49 9.22 -6.97
CA HIS A 125 -5.96 10.50 -6.45
C HIS A 125 -6.65 11.35 -7.53
N GLN A 126 -6.12 11.34 -8.76
CA GLN A 126 -6.76 12.02 -9.91
C GLN A 126 -8.15 11.46 -10.25
N MET A 127 -8.41 10.19 -9.91
CA MET A 127 -9.73 9.57 -10.02
C MET A 127 -10.64 9.85 -8.79
N GLY A 128 -10.16 10.63 -7.82
CA GLY A 128 -10.91 11.00 -6.61
C GLY A 128 -10.90 9.96 -5.49
N PHE A 129 -10.00 8.97 -5.56
CA PHE A 129 -9.88 7.91 -4.54
C PHE A 129 -8.60 8.02 -3.73
N VAL A 130 -8.65 7.54 -2.49
CA VAL A 130 -7.53 7.43 -1.56
C VAL A 130 -7.37 5.96 -1.19
N HIS A 131 -6.14 5.45 -1.16
CA HIS A 131 -5.83 4.05 -0.85
C HIS A 131 -6.13 3.71 0.61
N ALA A 132 -5.67 4.57 1.53
CA ALA A 132 -5.93 4.53 2.98
C ALA A 132 -5.42 3.28 3.73
N ASP A 133 -4.61 2.41 3.11
CA ASP A 133 -3.94 1.27 3.77
C ASP A 133 -2.64 0.89 3.05
N LEU A 134 -1.86 1.88 2.57
CA LEU A 134 -0.56 1.60 1.96
C LEU A 134 0.42 1.09 3.01
N LYS A 135 1.08 -0.02 2.70
CA LYS A 135 2.09 -0.70 3.54
C LYS A 135 2.93 -1.64 2.66
N PRO A 136 4.06 -2.18 3.17
CA PRO A 136 4.93 -3.06 2.37
C PRO A 136 4.22 -4.24 1.72
N ASN A 137 3.27 -4.88 2.41
CA ASN A 137 2.50 -6.02 1.90
C ASN A 137 1.56 -5.66 0.74
N ASN A 138 1.18 -4.38 0.62
CA ASN A 138 0.29 -3.89 -0.43
C ASN A 138 1.04 -3.30 -1.64
N ILE A 139 2.35 -3.54 -1.73
CA ILE A 139 3.21 -3.16 -2.84
C ILE A 139 3.93 -4.41 -3.35
N LEU A 140 3.56 -4.90 -4.52
CA LEU A 140 4.29 -5.97 -5.18
C LEU A 140 5.44 -5.40 -5.99
N ARG A 141 6.58 -6.11 -5.98
CA ARG A 141 7.75 -5.80 -6.80
C ARG A 141 8.21 -7.03 -7.56
N ASN A 142 8.42 -6.89 -8.87
CA ASN A 142 8.94 -7.97 -9.71
C ASN A 142 10.48 -7.94 -9.82
N ALA A 143 11.01 -8.91 -10.55
CA ALA A 143 12.47 -9.03 -10.78
C ALA A 143 13.05 -7.84 -11.55
N ASP A 144 12.28 -7.22 -12.44
CA ASP A 144 12.68 -6.07 -13.26
C ASP A 144 12.62 -4.73 -12.49
N GLY A 145 12.22 -4.75 -11.20
CA GLY A 145 12.08 -3.55 -10.38
C GLY A 145 10.78 -2.77 -10.61
N ARG A 146 9.84 -3.31 -11.43
CA ARG A 146 8.51 -2.72 -11.58
C ARG A 146 7.66 -3.00 -10.35
N VAL A 147 6.78 -2.04 -9.98
CA VAL A 147 5.90 -2.17 -8.82
C VAL A 147 4.43 -2.16 -9.20
N LYS A 148 3.62 -2.77 -8.33
CA LYS A 148 2.17 -2.78 -8.44
C LYS A 148 1.57 -2.56 -7.05
N VAL A 149 0.82 -1.48 -6.86
CA VAL A 149 -0.01 -1.25 -5.67
C VAL A 149 -1.24 -2.13 -5.76
N ILE A 150 -1.60 -2.75 -4.63
CA ILE A 150 -2.65 -3.76 -4.52
C ILE A 150 -3.50 -3.55 -3.26
N ASP A 151 -4.63 -4.27 -3.18
CA ASP A 151 -5.55 -4.33 -2.04
C ASP A 151 -6.25 -2.99 -1.72
N TYR A 152 -7.30 -2.71 -2.48
CA TYR A 152 -8.10 -1.48 -2.35
C TYR A 152 -9.33 -1.65 -1.44
N GLY A 153 -9.41 -2.73 -0.65
CA GLY A 153 -10.54 -3.01 0.22
C GLY A 153 -10.77 -1.97 1.33
N GLN A 154 -9.76 -1.16 1.66
CA GLN A 154 -9.86 -0.04 2.59
C GLN A 154 -9.98 1.32 1.90
N SER A 155 -9.85 1.36 0.59
CA SER A 155 -9.89 2.60 -0.20
C SER A 155 -11.26 3.27 -0.14
N CYS A 156 -11.29 4.57 -0.39
CA CYS A 156 -12.53 5.35 -0.37
C CYS A 156 -12.39 6.62 -1.24
N LYS A 157 -13.51 7.28 -1.50
CA LYS A 157 -13.49 8.62 -2.09
C LYS A 157 -12.80 9.61 -1.14
N THR A 158 -12.11 10.59 -1.70
CA THR A 158 -11.52 11.66 -0.90
C THR A 158 -12.60 12.37 -0.05
N ASN A 159 -12.21 12.83 1.15
CA ASN A 159 -13.08 13.43 2.17
C ASN A 159 -14.10 12.46 2.82
N THR A 160 -13.97 11.16 2.62
CA THR A 160 -14.78 10.16 3.34
C THR A 160 -14.41 10.15 4.83
N VAL A 161 -15.42 10.12 5.70
CA VAL A 161 -15.29 9.83 7.14
C VAL A 161 -15.68 8.38 7.36
N LYS A 162 -14.76 7.56 7.89
CA LYS A 162 -15.02 6.15 8.19
C LYS A 162 -15.76 6.00 9.52
N GLU A 163 -16.75 5.12 9.60
CA GLU A 163 -17.51 4.85 10.82
C GLU A 163 -16.67 4.20 11.92
N ARG A 164 -15.63 3.48 11.55
CA ARG A 164 -14.69 2.79 12.46
C ARG A 164 -13.25 3.06 12.05
N ILE A 165 -12.31 2.87 12.99
CA ILE A 165 -10.88 2.91 12.69
C ILE A 165 -10.56 1.78 11.70
N GLN A 166 -9.94 2.14 10.59
CA GLN A 166 -9.52 1.24 9.52
C GLN A 166 -8.13 1.63 9.04
N GLY A 167 -7.28 0.64 8.78
CA GLY A 167 -5.88 0.77 8.41
C GLY A 167 -5.01 -0.18 9.22
N THR A 168 -3.75 -0.29 8.86
CA THR A 168 -2.80 -1.17 9.54
C THR A 168 -2.10 -0.40 10.66
N PRO A 169 -2.07 -0.91 11.91
CA PRO A 169 -1.60 -0.18 13.11
C PRO A 169 -0.28 0.59 12.93
N ASP A 170 0.72 -0.02 12.33
CA ASP A 170 2.07 0.56 12.21
C ASP A 170 2.22 1.58 11.07
N TYR A 171 1.17 1.75 10.25
CA TYR A 171 1.16 2.64 9.07
C TYR A 171 -0.03 3.61 9.07
N ILE A 172 -0.96 3.48 10.04
CA ILE A 172 -2.20 4.24 10.11
C ILE A 172 -1.95 5.70 10.45
N SER A 173 -2.58 6.60 9.70
CA SER A 173 -2.44 8.05 9.93
C SER A 173 -3.25 8.53 11.14
N PRO A 174 -2.85 9.66 11.75
CA PRO A 174 -3.56 10.25 12.89
C PRO A 174 -5.04 10.56 12.61
N GLU A 175 -5.36 11.05 11.41
CA GLU A 175 -6.74 11.32 11.01
C GLU A 175 -7.59 10.06 10.86
N GLN A 176 -7.00 8.93 10.44
CA GLN A 176 -7.71 7.64 10.42
C GLN A 176 -8.06 7.17 11.84
N VAL A 177 -7.12 7.28 12.78
CA VAL A 177 -7.35 6.95 14.20
C VAL A 177 -8.42 7.86 14.81
N ALA A 178 -8.37 9.15 14.49
CA ALA A 178 -9.33 10.15 14.97
C ALA A 178 -10.67 10.15 14.23
N ARG A 179 -10.85 9.27 13.23
CA ARG A 179 -12.04 9.20 12.34
C ARG A 179 -12.38 10.57 11.74
N ARG A 180 -11.37 11.26 11.24
CA ARG A 180 -11.50 12.50 10.46
C ARG A 180 -11.57 12.21 8.97
N PRO A 181 -11.90 13.19 8.12
CA PRO A 181 -11.91 13.01 6.67
C PRO A 181 -10.60 12.44 6.13
N ILE A 182 -10.71 11.37 5.34
CA ILE A 182 -9.60 10.73 4.62
C ILE A 182 -9.31 11.54 3.37
N THR A 183 -8.08 11.97 3.18
CA THR A 183 -7.65 12.80 2.05
C THR A 183 -6.38 12.25 1.40
N VAL A 184 -5.93 12.84 0.31
CA VAL A 184 -4.66 12.47 -0.35
C VAL A 184 -3.47 12.54 0.62
N GLN A 185 -3.54 13.40 1.64
CA GLN A 185 -2.49 13.51 2.66
C GLN A 185 -2.47 12.33 3.65
N THR A 186 -3.55 11.53 3.70
CA THR A 186 -3.56 10.24 4.40
C THR A 186 -2.61 9.26 3.71
N ASP A 187 -2.67 9.17 2.37
CA ASP A 187 -1.74 8.33 1.61
C ASP A 187 -0.29 8.87 1.65
N VAL A 188 -0.10 10.20 1.75
CA VAL A 188 1.23 10.77 1.98
C VAL A 188 1.82 10.26 3.31
N PHE A 189 1.01 10.19 4.38
CA PHE A 189 1.45 9.63 5.65
C PHE A 189 1.76 8.13 5.52
N ASN A 190 0.86 7.34 4.95
CA ASN A 190 1.05 5.89 4.81
C ASN A 190 2.30 5.59 3.95
N LEU A 191 2.53 6.37 2.87
CA LEU A 191 3.74 6.27 2.05
C LEU A 191 4.99 6.65 2.85
N GLY A 192 4.95 7.74 3.62
CA GLY A 192 6.06 8.18 4.49
C GLY A 192 6.43 7.10 5.53
N ALA A 193 5.43 6.49 6.19
CA ALA A 193 5.63 5.40 7.15
C ALA A 193 6.22 4.16 6.48
N THR A 194 5.76 3.83 5.25
CA THR A 194 6.28 2.70 4.47
C THR A 194 7.72 2.96 4.00
N LEU A 195 8.02 4.20 3.58
CA LEU A 195 9.37 4.61 3.17
C LEU A 195 10.34 4.63 4.37
N TYR A 196 9.87 5.08 5.55
CA TYR A 196 10.65 4.99 6.78
C TYR A 196 11.07 3.54 7.04
N TRP A 197 10.11 2.61 7.04
CA TRP A 197 10.40 1.20 7.18
C TRP A 197 11.40 0.69 6.14
N ALA A 198 11.26 1.06 4.88
CA ALA A 198 12.16 0.62 3.82
C ALA A 198 13.61 1.13 3.96
N LEU A 199 13.80 2.30 4.60
CA LEU A 199 15.11 2.92 4.81
C LEU A 199 15.83 2.42 6.06
N VAL A 200 15.08 2.06 7.11
CA VAL A 200 15.65 1.75 8.44
C VAL A 200 15.30 0.38 8.99
N GLY A 201 14.40 -0.37 8.33
CA GLY A 201 13.99 -1.72 8.75
C GLY A 201 13.09 -1.77 9.99
N LYS A 202 12.56 -0.60 10.44
CA LYS A 202 11.67 -0.48 11.61
C LYS A 202 10.42 0.29 11.25
N THR A 203 9.29 -0.03 11.91
CA THR A 203 8.06 0.77 11.81
C THR A 203 8.12 1.97 12.75
N ILE A 204 7.31 3.00 12.46
CA ILE A 204 7.15 4.14 13.34
C ILE A 204 6.10 3.84 14.42
N PRO A 205 6.22 4.41 15.65
CA PRO A 205 5.13 4.41 16.60
C PRO A 205 4.01 5.30 16.08
N THR A 206 2.83 4.72 15.82
CA THR A 206 1.65 5.48 15.41
C THR A 206 0.78 5.83 16.62
N LEU A 207 -0.11 6.82 16.49
CA LEU A 207 -1.07 7.14 17.55
C LEU A 207 -1.91 5.93 17.98
N TYR A 208 -2.16 5.00 17.08
CA TYR A 208 -2.90 3.77 17.39
C TYR A 208 -2.10 2.83 18.27
N THR A 209 -0.83 2.59 17.95
CA THR A 209 0.05 1.69 18.72
C THR A 209 0.38 2.26 20.10
N VAL A 210 0.64 3.56 20.19
CA VAL A 210 0.92 4.26 21.45
C VAL A 210 -0.29 4.27 22.38
N ASN A 211 -1.49 4.62 21.90
CA ASN A 211 -2.70 4.59 22.71
C ASN A 211 -3.02 3.19 23.27
N LYS A 212 -2.70 2.14 22.51
CA LYS A 212 -2.90 0.76 22.96
C LYS A 212 -1.93 0.35 24.07
N GLN A 213 -0.75 0.97 24.14
CA GLN A 213 0.27 0.73 25.17
C GLN A 213 0.07 1.58 26.42
N GLY A 214 -0.91 2.53 26.41
CA GLY A 214 -1.20 3.41 27.53
C GLY A 214 -0.21 4.57 27.73
N GLU A 215 0.65 4.82 26.75
CA GLU A 215 1.58 5.95 26.78
C GLU A 215 0.94 7.24 26.22
N ASN A 216 1.42 8.41 26.68
CA ASN A 216 0.95 9.71 26.20
C ASN A 216 1.35 9.92 24.73
N SER A 217 0.35 9.89 23.84
CA SER A 217 0.49 9.88 22.39
C SER A 217 1.26 11.06 21.78
N PHE A 218 1.32 12.21 22.46
CA PHE A 218 2.02 13.40 21.97
C PHE A 218 3.56 13.29 22.06
N LEU A 219 4.08 12.56 23.03
CA LEU A 219 5.53 12.43 23.25
C LEU A 219 6.18 11.38 22.33
N ALA A 220 5.44 10.35 21.92
CA ALA A 220 6.02 9.26 21.13
C ALA A 220 6.36 9.66 19.68
N VAL A 221 5.62 10.60 19.09
CA VAL A 221 5.87 11.09 17.71
C VAL A 221 7.07 12.04 17.68
N ASP A 222 7.31 12.79 18.76
CA ASP A 222 8.45 13.71 18.88
C ASP A 222 9.78 12.97 19.16
N LEU A 223 9.72 11.67 19.49
CA LEU A 223 10.88 10.82 19.78
C LEU A 223 11.30 9.94 18.60
N ILE A 224 10.68 10.08 17.43
CA ILE A 224 11.04 9.28 16.24
C ILE A 224 12.42 9.75 15.74
N GLU A 225 13.40 8.86 15.83
CA GLU A 225 14.71 9.10 15.21
C GLU A 225 14.57 9.21 13.70
N THR A 226 15.23 10.21 13.12
CA THR A 226 15.17 10.43 11.67
C THR A 226 15.88 9.30 10.92
N PRO A 227 15.49 8.99 9.67
CA PRO A 227 16.19 7.99 8.87
C PRO A 227 17.70 8.26 8.74
N ALA A 228 18.12 9.53 8.66
CA ALA A 228 19.55 9.89 8.59
C ALA A 228 20.31 9.65 9.90
N GLN A 229 19.64 9.74 11.07
CA GLN A 229 20.24 9.38 12.36
C GLN A 229 20.46 7.87 12.48
N LEU A 230 19.50 7.07 12.03
CA LEU A 230 19.57 5.60 12.08
C LEU A 230 20.45 5.01 10.98
N ASN A 231 20.51 5.66 9.81
CA ASN A 231 21.33 5.26 8.68
C ASN A 231 21.98 6.49 8.04
N PRO A 232 23.23 6.82 8.40
CA PRO A 232 23.94 8.01 7.89
C PRO A 232 24.16 8.04 6.38
N LYS A 233 23.92 6.92 5.67
CA LYS A 233 23.96 6.89 4.20
C LYS A 233 22.70 7.49 3.57
N VAL A 234 21.61 7.66 4.34
CA VAL A 234 20.38 8.29 3.86
C VAL A 234 20.59 9.79 3.67
N PRO A 235 20.41 10.35 2.46
CA PRO A 235 20.53 11.78 2.23
C PRO A 235 19.57 12.56 3.15
N ILE A 236 20.02 13.69 3.69
CA ILE A 236 19.24 14.56 4.57
C ILE A 236 17.91 14.98 3.87
N ALA A 237 17.96 15.28 2.57
CA ALA A 237 16.76 15.63 1.81
C ALA A 237 15.70 14.49 1.81
N LEU A 238 16.12 13.23 1.69
CA LEU A 238 15.24 12.06 1.75
C LEU A 238 14.72 11.86 3.18
N SER A 239 15.58 11.99 4.18
CA SER A 239 15.21 11.91 5.59
C SER A 239 14.16 12.96 5.97
N ASN A 240 14.33 14.20 5.53
CA ASN A 240 13.37 15.29 5.78
C ASN A 240 12.02 15.03 5.08
N LEU A 241 12.03 14.51 3.84
CA LEU A 241 10.80 14.13 3.16
C LEU A 241 9.99 13.12 3.99
N VAL A 242 10.66 12.10 4.52
CA VAL A 242 10.01 11.07 5.35
C VAL A 242 9.41 11.69 6.60
N MET A 243 10.19 12.48 7.34
CA MET A 243 9.73 13.11 8.61
C MET A 243 8.56 14.08 8.40
N GLU A 244 8.58 14.86 7.33
CA GLU A 244 7.45 15.72 6.99
C GLU A 244 6.23 14.88 6.58
N SER A 245 6.40 13.81 5.79
CA SER A 245 5.30 12.96 5.36
C SER A 245 4.57 12.31 6.53
N ILE A 246 5.28 11.92 7.60
CA ILE A 246 4.70 11.34 8.81
C ILE A 246 4.26 12.36 9.86
N ALA A 247 4.29 13.65 9.54
CA ALA A 247 3.84 14.70 10.47
C ALA A 247 2.39 14.46 10.93
N THR A 248 2.13 14.61 12.24
CA THR A 248 0.80 14.43 12.84
C THR A 248 -0.23 15.37 12.22
N ASN A 249 0.17 16.63 11.97
CA ASN A 249 -0.69 17.60 11.29
C ASN A 249 -0.61 17.43 9.77
N PRO A 250 -1.69 17.08 9.07
CA PRO A 250 -1.68 16.89 7.60
C PRO A 250 -1.18 18.12 6.82
N LYS A 251 -1.40 19.34 7.35
CA LYS A 251 -0.95 20.60 6.72
C LYS A 251 0.58 20.78 6.68
N LYS A 252 1.31 20.01 7.50
CA LYS A 252 2.78 20.02 7.52
C LYS A 252 3.39 18.98 6.57
N ARG A 253 2.57 18.11 6.01
CA ARG A 253 2.98 17.09 5.02
C ARG A 253 3.12 17.72 3.63
N PRO A 254 3.84 17.08 2.69
CA PRO A 254 3.70 17.39 1.27
C PRO A 254 2.22 17.46 0.87
N PRO A 255 1.80 18.44 0.06
CA PRO A 255 0.37 18.66 -0.22
C PRO A 255 -0.28 17.50 -0.97
N ASP A 256 0.50 16.82 -1.80
CA ASP A 256 0.07 15.74 -2.70
C ASP A 256 1.25 14.85 -3.13
N MET A 257 0.98 13.90 -4.03
CA MET A 257 2.01 13.01 -4.56
C MET A 257 2.96 13.70 -5.54
N ASP A 258 2.59 14.80 -6.19
CA ASP A 258 3.51 15.56 -7.05
C ASP A 258 4.64 16.17 -6.20
N GLY A 259 4.32 16.73 -5.04
CA GLY A 259 5.30 17.21 -4.08
C GLY A 259 6.21 16.09 -3.56
N VAL A 260 5.68 14.90 -3.31
CA VAL A 260 6.46 13.71 -2.91
C VAL A 260 7.39 13.26 -4.03
N ILE A 261 6.88 13.10 -5.27
CA ILE A 261 7.65 12.66 -6.43
C ILE A 261 8.83 13.61 -6.71
N THR A 262 8.58 14.92 -6.71
CA THR A 262 9.63 15.93 -6.94
C THR A 262 10.78 15.78 -5.96
N ARG A 263 10.49 15.53 -4.69
CA ARG A 263 11.51 15.37 -3.63
C ARG A 263 12.21 14.02 -3.68
N LEU A 264 11.52 12.96 -4.10
CA LEU A 264 12.12 11.65 -4.36
C LEU A 264 13.09 11.72 -5.56
N GLU A 265 12.72 12.42 -6.64
CA GLU A 265 13.61 12.62 -7.79
C GLU A 265 14.86 13.46 -7.41
N LEU A 266 14.71 14.47 -6.55
CA LEU A 266 15.86 15.18 -5.99
C LEU A 266 16.78 14.23 -5.21
N ALA A 267 16.22 13.38 -4.34
CA ALA A 267 16.99 12.40 -3.57
C ALA A 267 17.71 11.40 -4.49
N LYS A 268 17.05 10.96 -5.56
CA LYS A 268 17.63 10.11 -6.61
C LYS A 268 18.85 10.77 -7.27
N HIS A 269 18.72 12.03 -7.66
CA HIS A 269 19.84 12.80 -8.23
C HIS A 269 21.02 12.91 -7.28
N ILE A 270 20.77 13.10 -5.98
CA ILE A 270 21.84 13.13 -4.96
C ILE A 270 22.54 11.77 -4.89
N LEU A 271 21.77 10.67 -4.87
CA LEU A 271 22.31 9.31 -4.77
C LEU A 271 23.09 8.86 -6.04
N MET A 272 22.79 9.45 -7.19
CA MET A 272 23.45 9.15 -8.46
C MET A 272 24.75 9.93 -8.68
N LYS A 273 24.98 11.02 -7.92
CA LYS A 273 26.24 11.76 -8.02
C LYS A 273 27.37 10.89 -7.49
N PRO A 274 28.48 10.70 -8.25
CA PRO A 274 29.67 10.05 -7.70
C PRO A 274 30.16 10.85 -6.48
N ALA A 275 30.56 10.13 -5.43
CA ALA A 275 31.20 10.78 -4.28
C ALA A 275 32.39 11.58 -4.83
N THR A 276 32.35 12.91 -4.68
CA THR A 276 33.49 13.77 -4.99
C THR A 276 34.59 13.33 -4.04
N VAL A 277 35.66 12.72 -4.58
CA VAL A 277 36.88 12.45 -3.85
C VAL A 277 37.37 13.83 -3.45
N GLN A 278 37.23 14.20 -2.18
CA GLN A 278 38.01 15.28 -1.63
C GLN A 278 39.47 14.83 -1.74
N SER A 279 40.17 15.36 -2.73
CA SER A 279 41.64 15.31 -2.75
C SER A 279 42.07 16.16 -1.56
N ASP A 280 42.46 15.49 -0.48
CA ASP A 280 43.31 16.12 0.52
C ASP A 280 44.59 16.55 -0.22
N THR A 281 44.65 17.83 -0.54
CA THR A 281 45.89 18.51 -0.88
C THR A 281 46.41 19.10 0.43
N ASP A 282 47.38 18.38 1.00
CA ASP A 282 48.30 18.93 2.00
C ASP A 282 48.96 20.26 1.53
#